data_ea3e32e0738d3d0ab48902fc0d587d3a
#
_entry.id   ea3e32e0738d3d0ab48902fc0d587d3a
#
_cell.length_a   1.000
_cell.length_b   1.000
_cell.length_c   1.000
_cell.angle_alpha   90.00
_cell.angle_beta   90.00
_cell.angle_gamma   90.00
#
_symmetry.space_group_name_H-M   'P 1'
#
loop_
_entity.id
_entity.type
_entity.pdbx_description
1 polymer ?
#
loop_
_entity_poly.entity_id
_entity_poly.type
_entity_poly.pdbx_seq_one_letter_code
_entity_poly.pdbx_strand_id
1 'polypeptide(L)'
;MAPKNPLLAVPTSYQALARHFAAPAGKTYLLYGDKPIFLLSLKMAAYGITGGSSVAVVDGCNRFNVHFLSQFARERKLNIDDFLHHIFVSRGFTCYQMEQAIVHRLPLFLGTIHSRTAMIFGLLDTFYDQQASLREVRQILGRVVAALQEMKSDGISVLLVCRKLNVLPKERNELFTTLQAGVDTIYRLQADDAGLKLFLEKGVLDDGTNSADLHEHYQRRDRKLVEVSPRSSERRPGAF
;
A
#
# COMPACT_ATOMS: atom_id res chain seq x y z
N MET A 1 -23.75 19.18 -13.75
CA MET A 1 -22.41 19.54 -13.26
C MET A 1 -22.36 19.20 -11.77
N ALA A 2 -21.77 18.07 -11.38
CA ALA A 2 -21.64 17.70 -9.97
C ALA A 2 -20.57 18.62 -9.32
N PRO A 3 -20.76 19.09 -8.08
CA PRO A 3 -19.81 19.93 -7.40
C PRO A 3 -18.51 19.13 -7.21
N LYS A 4 -17.40 19.64 -7.73
CA LYS A 4 -16.05 19.16 -7.38
C LYS A 4 -15.87 19.43 -5.89
N ASN A 5 -16.03 18.40 -5.06
CA ASN A 5 -15.60 18.47 -3.66
C ASN A 5 -14.14 18.94 -3.65
N PRO A 6 -13.79 19.96 -2.88
CA PRO A 6 -12.39 20.35 -2.75
C PRO A 6 -11.63 19.16 -2.16
N LEU A 7 -10.59 18.73 -2.87
CA LEU A 7 -9.69 17.68 -2.39
C LEU A 7 -9.06 18.18 -1.07
N LEU A 8 -9.49 17.61 0.04
CA LEU A 8 -8.91 17.92 1.35
C LEU A 8 -7.53 17.28 1.42
N ALA A 9 -6.50 18.11 1.55
CA ALA A 9 -5.16 17.63 1.88
C ALA A 9 -5.17 17.08 3.32
N VAL A 10 -4.85 15.81 3.48
CA VAL A 10 -4.80 15.16 4.79
C VAL A 10 -3.42 15.39 5.38
N PRO A 11 -3.31 15.89 6.61
CA PRO A 11 -2.02 15.99 7.29
C PRO A 11 -1.43 14.58 7.47
N THR A 12 -0.19 14.38 7.01
CA THR A 12 0.40 13.04 6.89
C THR A 12 1.40 12.75 8.00
N SER A 13 0.93 12.40 9.20
CA SER A 13 1.78 11.63 10.10
C SER A 13 1.67 10.15 9.74
N TYR A 14 2.81 9.50 9.46
CA TYR A 14 2.85 8.06 9.20
C TYR A 14 2.27 7.25 10.36
N GLN A 15 2.44 7.71 11.60
CA GLN A 15 1.88 7.06 12.79
C GLN A 15 0.36 7.18 12.85
N ALA A 16 -0.19 8.34 12.51
CA ALA A 16 -1.63 8.55 12.46
C ALA A 16 -2.26 7.70 11.36
N LEU A 17 -1.67 7.67 10.16
CA LEU A 17 -2.10 6.79 9.09
C LEU A 17 -2.01 5.32 9.51
N ALA A 18 -0.90 4.88 10.10
CA ALA A 18 -0.75 3.50 10.56
C ALA A 18 -1.82 3.12 11.59
N ARG A 19 -2.12 3.99 12.56
CA ARG A 19 -3.20 3.77 13.53
C ARG A 19 -4.57 3.71 12.87
N HIS A 20 -4.83 4.57 11.90
CA HIS A 20 -6.08 4.58 11.15
C HIS A 20 -6.29 3.27 10.37
N PHE A 21 -5.25 2.72 9.75
CA PHE A 21 -5.31 1.43 9.04
C PHE A 21 -5.32 0.22 9.98
N ALA A 22 -4.75 0.34 11.17
CA ALA A 22 -4.76 -0.71 12.20
C ALA A 22 -6.03 -0.66 13.07
N ALA A 23 -6.92 0.30 12.87
CA ALA A 23 -8.16 0.41 13.64
C ALA A 23 -9.04 -0.84 13.44
N PRO A 24 -9.63 -1.39 14.51
CA PRO A 24 -10.28 -2.71 14.49
C PRO A 24 -11.63 -2.77 13.73
N ALA A 25 -11.98 -1.73 13.01
CA ALA A 25 -13.32 -1.55 12.44
C ALA A 25 -13.58 -2.29 11.11
N GLY A 26 -12.65 -3.07 10.59
CA GLY A 26 -12.75 -3.71 9.27
C GLY A 26 -13.08 -2.70 8.17
N LYS A 27 -12.10 -2.26 7.41
CA LYS A 27 -12.28 -1.31 6.31
C LYS A 27 -11.38 -1.66 5.14
N THR A 28 -11.83 -1.34 3.95
CA THR A 28 -11.01 -1.45 2.74
C THR A 28 -10.54 -0.07 2.29
N TYR A 29 -9.24 0.04 2.10
CA TYR A 29 -8.58 1.28 1.71
C TYR A 29 -7.87 1.11 0.37
N LEU A 30 -7.91 2.14 -0.46
CA LEU A 30 -7.10 2.26 -1.66
C LEU A 30 -6.18 3.46 -1.52
N LEU A 31 -4.87 3.21 -1.50
CA LEU A 31 -3.84 4.22 -1.60
C LEU A 31 -3.21 4.13 -2.99
N TYR A 32 -3.35 5.18 -3.79
CA TYR A 32 -2.79 5.20 -5.12
C TYR A 32 -2.06 6.51 -5.44
N GLY A 33 -1.27 6.53 -6.48
CA GLY A 33 -0.58 7.73 -6.95
C GLY A 33 0.88 7.50 -7.34
N ASP A 34 1.76 8.42 -6.94
CA ASP A 34 3.16 8.43 -7.32
C ASP A 34 3.99 7.34 -6.63
N LYS A 35 5.18 7.03 -7.18
CA LYS A 35 6.05 5.93 -6.70
C LYS A 35 6.25 5.83 -5.18
N PRO A 36 6.33 6.93 -4.41
CA PRO A 36 6.51 6.86 -2.95
C PRO A 36 5.40 6.14 -2.19
N ILE A 37 4.25 5.83 -2.81
CA ILE A 37 3.14 5.11 -2.15
C ILE A 37 3.58 3.78 -1.51
N PHE A 38 4.43 3.01 -2.17
CA PHE A 38 4.89 1.72 -1.64
C PHE A 38 5.76 1.89 -0.40
N LEU A 39 6.65 2.89 -0.43
CA LEU A 39 7.48 3.21 0.74
C LEU A 39 6.64 3.74 1.89
N LEU A 40 5.64 4.59 1.61
CA LEU A 40 4.68 5.07 2.59
C LEU A 40 3.95 3.90 3.25
N SER A 41 3.45 2.96 2.45
CA SER A 41 2.72 1.79 2.95
C SER A 41 3.62 0.88 3.81
N LEU A 42 4.88 0.68 3.43
CA LEU A 42 5.84 -0.06 4.25
C LEU A 42 6.17 0.66 5.57
N LYS A 43 6.25 1.99 5.57
CA LYS A 43 6.37 2.77 6.81
C LYS A 43 5.15 2.57 7.71
N MET A 44 3.96 2.55 7.14
CA MET A 44 2.73 2.30 7.91
C MET A 44 2.72 0.90 8.51
N ALA A 45 3.10 -0.14 7.74
CA ALA A 45 3.27 -1.49 8.26
C ALA A 45 4.27 -1.53 9.42
N ALA A 46 5.44 -0.88 9.24
CA ALA A 46 6.48 -0.82 10.26
C ALA A 46 6.00 -0.17 11.57
N TYR A 47 5.21 0.90 11.49
CA TYR A 47 4.60 1.50 12.69
C TYR A 47 3.54 0.60 13.32
N GLY A 48 2.75 -0.11 12.53
CA GLY A 48 1.79 -1.11 13.05
C GLY A 48 2.50 -2.21 13.83
N ILE A 49 3.62 -2.71 13.32
CA ILE A 49 4.43 -3.75 13.97
C ILE A 49 5.04 -3.25 15.27
N THR A 50 5.53 -2.01 15.32
CA THR A 50 6.01 -1.44 16.59
C THR A 50 4.90 -1.30 17.63
N GLY A 51 3.64 -1.30 17.21
CA GLY A 51 2.44 -1.34 18.05
C GLY A 51 1.96 -2.76 18.40
N GLY A 52 2.73 -3.80 18.04
CA GLY A 52 2.42 -5.20 18.36
C GLY A 52 1.56 -5.93 17.32
N SER A 53 1.32 -5.33 16.15
CA SER A 53 0.53 -5.95 15.08
C SER A 53 1.40 -6.78 14.15
N SER A 54 0.90 -7.94 13.70
CA SER A 54 1.47 -8.63 12.53
C SER A 54 0.81 -8.15 11.25
N VAL A 55 1.53 -8.14 10.13
CA VAL A 55 1.04 -7.66 8.84
C VAL A 55 1.29 -8.70 7.75
N ALA A 56 0.24 -9.09 7.05
CA ALA A 56 0.34 -9.91 5.84
C ALA A 56 0.38 -9.01 4.60
N VAL A 57 1.31 -9.27 3.69
CA VAL A 57 1.48 -8.52 2.43
C VAL A 57 1.35 -9.48 1.25
N VAL A 58 0.46 -9.17 0.31
CA VAL A 58 0.39 -9.82 -1.01
C VAL A 58 0.99 -8.86 -2.04
N ASP A 59 2.11 -9.23 -2.66
CA ASP A 59 2.86 -8.36 -3.57
C ASP A 59 2.75 -8.84 -5.02
N GLY A 60 1.95 -8.14 -5.81
CA GLY A 60 1.74 -8.39 -7.25
C GLY A 60 2.63 -7.56 -8.18
N CYS A 61 3.45 -6.66 -7.64
CA CYS A 61 4.27 -5.76 -8.47
C CYS A 61 5.76 -5.75 -8.08
N ASN A 62 6.18 -6.68 -7.21
CA ASN A 62 7.56 -6.80 -6.71
C ASN A 62 8.09 -5.49 -6.10
N ARG A 63 7.29 -4.85 -5.25
CA ARG A 63 7.62 -3.57 -4.58
C ARG A 63 7.86 -3.70 -3.08
N PHE A 64 7.71 -4.91 -2.53
CA PHE A 64 8.08 -5.15 -1.15
C PHE A 64 9.60 -5.01 -0.96
N ASN A 65 9.99 -4.16 -0.01
CA ASN A 65 11.40 -3.84 0.25
C ASN A 65 11.77 -4.19 1.70
N VAL A 66 12.35 -5.37 1.89
CA VAL A 66 12.79 -5.84 3.22
C VAL A 66 13.96 -5.00 3.76
N HIS A 67 14.83 -4.49 2.89
CA HIS A 67 15.97 -3.66 3.34
C HIS A 67 15.51 -2.37 4.00
N PHE A 68 14.45 -1.75 3.47
CA PHE A 68 13.84 -0.59 4.10
C PHE A 68 13.33 -0.91 5.51
N LEU A 69 12.67 -2.05 5.68
CA LEU A 69 12.13 -2.48 6.98
C LEU A 69 13.24 -2.81 7.98
N SER A 70 14.31 -3.47 7.53
CA SER A 70 15.50 -3.73 8.36
C SER A 70 16.19 -2.44 8.78
N GLN A 71 16.29 -1.46 7.88
CA GLN A 71 16.82 -0.14 8.20
C GLN A 71 15.94 0.61 9.20
N PHE A 72 14.61 0.57 9.02
CA PHE A 72 13.65 1.17 9.96
C PHE A 72 13.80 0.59 11.37
N ALA A 73 13.93 -0.74 11.50
CA ALA A 73 14.15 -1.40 12.79
C ALA A 73 15.47 -0.99 13.41
N ARG A 74 16.55 -0.96 12.63
CA ARG A 74 17.90 -0.56 13.10
C ARG A 74 17.93 0.88 13.61
N GLU A 75 17.32 1.82 12.88
CA GLU A 75 17.25 3.23 13.27
C GLU A 75 16.52 3.44 14.60
N ARG A 76 15.62 2.52 14.95
CA ARG A 76 14.85 2.53 16.21
C ARG A 76 15.43 1.63 17.29
N LYS A 77 16.59 1.02 17.05
CA LYS A 77 17.25 0.09 17.97
C LYS A 77 16.38 -1.10 18.35
N LEU A 78 15.51 -1.56 17.42
CA LEU A 78 14.70 -2.76 17.57
C LEU A 78 15.53 -3.99 17.17
N ASN A 79 15.20 -5.15 17.74
CA ASN A 79 15.72 -6.41 17.23
C ASN A 79 15.16 -6.64 15.81
N ILE A 80 16.05 -6.74 14.82
CA ILE A 80 15.67 -6.83 13.40
C ILE A 80 14.92 -8.13 13.12
N ASP A 81 15.39 -9.25 13.68
CA ASP A 81 14.82 -10.54 13.43
C ASP A 81 13.40 -10.63 14.03
N ASP A 82 13.24 -10.23 15.29
CA ASP A 82 11.92 -10.16 15.93
C ASP A 82 10.97 -9.26 15.17
N PHE A 83 11.45 -8.10 14.72
CA PHE A 83 10.64 -7.16 13.95
C PHE A 83 10.18 -7.76 12.61
N LEU A 84 11.08 -8.43 11.89
CA LEU A 84 10.77 -9.03 10.60
C LEU A 84 9.88 -10.28 10.72
N HIS A 85 9.88 -10.98 11.84
CA HIS A 85 8.96 -12.10 12.11
C HIS A 85 7.48 -11.71 12.16
N HIS A 86 7.18 -10.42 12.29
CA HIS A 86 5.80 -9.89 12.23
C HIS A 86 5.35 -9.49 10.82
N ILE A 87 6.19 -9.71 9.78
CA ILE A 87 5.85 -9.39 8.40
C ILE A 87 5.86 -10.66 7.56
N PHE A 88 4.73 -10.96 6.94
CA PHE A 88 4.55 -12.13 6.11
C PHE A 88 4.26 -11.71 4.68
N VAL A 89 5.01 -12.24 3.72
CA VAL A 89 4.92 -11.81 2.32
C VAL A 89 4.58 -13.00 1.43
N SER A 90 3.53 -12.85 0.64
CA SER A 90 3.19 -13.72 -0.48
C SER A 90 3.33 -12.94 -1.77
N ARG A 91 3.76 -13.58 -2.87
CA ARG A 91 3.88 -12.95 -4.18
C ARG A 91 2.97 -13.62 -5.20
N GLY A 92 2.40 -12.80 -6.09
CA GLY A 92 1.65 -13.28 -7.23
C GLY A 92 2.10 -12.55 -8.49
N PHE A 93 2.42 -13.29 -9.54
CA PHE A 93 2.93 -12.75 -10.80
C PHE A 93 1.88 -12.76 -11.92
N THR A 94 0.72 -13.36 -11.67
CA THR A 94 -0.43 -13.38 -12.58
C THR A 94 -1.70 -13.04 -11.83
N CYS A 95 -2.75 -12.62 -12.55
CA CYS A 95 -4.06 -12.34 -11.95
C CYS A 95 -4.65 -13.57 -11.24
N TYR A 96 -4.38 -14.78 -11.73
CA TYR A 96 -4.81 -16.05 -11.11
C TYR A 96 -4.10 -16.31 -9.78
N GLN A 97 -2.79 -16.06 -9.73
CA GLN A 97 -2.02 -16.20 -8.49
C GLN A 97 -2.43 -15.16 -7.45
N MET A 98 -2.73 -13.93 -7.89
CA MET A 98 -3.25 -12.89 -7.01
C MET A 98 -4.64 -13.25 -6.48
N GLU A 99 -5.52 -13.75 -7.32
CA GLU A 99 -6.83 -14.26 -6.89
C GLU A 99 -6.66 -15.37 -5.83
N GLN A 100 -5.86 -16.40 -6.15
CA GLN A 100 -5.61 -17.51 -5.23
C GLN A 100 -5.04 -17.03 -3.89
N ALA A 101 -4.13 -16.07 -3.92
CA ALA A 101 -3.52 -15.52 -2.71
C ALA A 101 -4.55 -14.72 -1.88
N ILE A 102 -5.35 -13.87 -2.52
CA ILE A 102 -6.25 -12.93 -1.83
C ILE A 102 -7.55 -13.60 -1.41
N VAL A 103 -8.17 -14.40 -2.30
CA VAL A 103 -9.50 -14.97 -2.05
C VAL A 103 -9.41 -16.18 -1.12
N HIS A 104 -8.40 -17.04 -1.31
CA HIS A 104 -8.37 -18.33 -0.63
C HIS A 104 -7.34 -18.41 0.51
N ARG A 105 -6.13 -17.84 0.32
CA ARG A 105 -5.04 -18.03 1.29
C ARG A 105 -4.99 -16.94 2.35
N LEU A 106 -5.18 -15.68 1.96
CA LEU A 106 -5.01 -14.55 2.87
C LEU A 106 -5.96 -14.59 4.08
N PRO A 107 -7.27 -14.85 3.94
CA PRO A 107 -8.17 -14.90 5.10
C PRO A 107 -7.77 -15.99 6.11
N LEU A 108 -7.46 -17.19 5.62
CA LEU A 108 -7.02 -18.32 6.45
C LEU A 108 -5.71 -17.99 7.18
N PHE A 109 -4.76 -17.41 6.45
CA PHE A 109 -3.46 -17.06 7.00
C PHE A 109 -3.57 -15.97 8.07
N LEU A 110 -4.40 -14.93 7.85
CA LEU A 110 -4.65 -13.90 8.85
C LEU A 110 -5.23 -14.48 10.16
N GLY A 111 -6.10 -15.49 10.05
CA GLY A 111 -6.58 -16.24 11.20
C GLY A 111 -5.46 -16.96 11.95
N THR A 112 -4.52 -17.58 11.23
CA THR A 112 -3.38 -18.30 11.81
C THR A 112 -2.43 -17.40 12.58
N ILE A 113 -2.14 -16.19 12.05
CA ILE A 113 -1.24 -15.23 12.70
C ILE A 113 -1.96 -14.26 13.63
N HIS A 114 -3.26 -14.45 13.85
CA HIS A 114 -4.11 -13.59 14.67
C HIS A 114 -4.02 -12.11 14.28
N SER A 115 -3.86 -11.82 12.97
CA SER A 115 -3.80 -10.47 12.46
C SER A 115 -5.13 -10.05 11.83
N ARG A 116 -5.45 -8.76 11.97
CA ARG A 116 -6.59 -8.11 11.33
C ARG A 116 -6.18 -7.06 10.30
N THR A 117 -4.91 -7.12 9.85
CA THR A 117 -4.37 -6.14 8.91
C THR A 117 -3.65 -6.83 7.76
N ALA A 118 -4.05 -6.50 6.54
CA ALA A 118 -3.39 -6.95 5.32
C ALA A 118 -3.07 -5.80 4.39
N MET A 119 -2.04 -5.97 3.57
CA MET A 119 -1.68 -5.06 2.48
C MET A 119 -1.59 -5.81 1.17
N ILE A 120 -2.09 -5.21 0.09
CA ILE A 120 -2.04 -5.77 -1.25
C ILE A 120 -1.38 -4.76 -2.17
N PHE A 121 -0.18 -5.08 -2.65
CA PHE A 121 0.61 -4.23 -3.52
C PHE A 121 0.41 -4.62 -4.98
N GLY A 122 0.11 -3.63 -5.84
CA GLY A 122 0.09 -3.80 -7.27
C GLY A 122 -0.91 -4.85 -7.78
N LEU A 123 -2.09 -4.94 -7.16
CA LEU A 123 -3.14 -5.86 -7.60
C LEU A 123 -3.37 -5.76 -9.11
N LEU A 124 -3.59 -4.53 -9.60
CA LEU A 124 -3.92 -4.30 -11.00
C LEU A 124 -2.72 -4.44 -11.95
N ASP A 125 -1.48 -4.39 -11.45
CA ASP A 125 -0.29 -4.59 -12.29
C ASP A 125 -0.34 -5.96 -12.98
N THR A 126 -0.80 -7.01 -12.27
CA THR A 126 -0.96 -8.35 -12.84
C THR A 126 -2.24 -8.51 -13.68
N PHE A 127 -3.24 -7.66 -13.48
CA PHE A 127 -4.51 -7.67 -14.20
C PHE A 127 -4.44 -6.90 -15.53
N TYR A 128 -3.43 -6.07 -15.68
CA TYR A 128 -3.16 -5.38 -16.94
C TYR A 128 -2.42 -6.24 -17.96
N ASP A 129 -1.93 -7.42 -17.57
CA ASP A 129 -1.33 -8.37 -18.48
C ASP A 129 -2.35 -8.86 -19.51
N GLN A 130 -1.97 -8.83 -20.80
CA GLN A 130 -2.84 -9.19 -21.92
C GLN A 130 -2.96 -10.71 -22.12
N GLN A 131 -2.21 -11.53 -21.41
CA GLN A 131 -2.29 -12.99 -21.50
C GLN A 131 -3.68 -13.52 -21.08
N ALA A 132 -4.32 -12.85 -20.12
CA ALA A 132 -5.70 -13.16 -19.76
C ALA A 132 -6.69 -12.24 -20.50
N SER A 133 -7.84 -12.78 -20.91
CA SER A 133 -8.88 -11.99 -21.57
C SER A 133 -9.47 -10.95 -20.62
N LEU A 134 -9.90 -9.80 -21.13
CA LEU A 134 -10.51 -8.75 -20.31
C LEU A 134 -11.76 -9.26 -19.56
N ARG A 135 -12.57 -10.12 -20.21
CA ARG A 135 -13.75 -10.73 -19.59
C ARG A 135 -13.37 -11.55 -18.37
N GLU A 136 -12.35 -12.36 -18.48
CA GLU A 136 -11.87 -13.21 -17.39
C GLU A 136 -11.28 -12.40 -16.26
N VAL A 137 -10.45 -11.39 -16.57
CA VAL A 137 -9.87 -10.47 -15.60
C VAL A 137 -10.96 -9.71 -14.82
N ARG A 138 -12.05 -9.29 -15.49
CA ARG A 138 -13.20 -8.66 -14.81
C ARG A 138 -13.87 -9.63 -13.82
N GLN A 139 -14.02 -10.89 -14.19
CA GLN A 139 -14.61 -11.91 -13.30
C GLN A 139 -13.72 -12.15 -12.08
N ILE A 140 -12.40 -12.27 -12.30
CA ILE A 140 -11.41 -12.43 -11.21
C ILE A 140 -11.46 -11.21 -10.28
N LEU A 141 -11.44 -10.00 -10.82
CA LEU A 141 -11.52 -8.78 -10.03
C LEU A 141 -12.81 -8.71 -9.20
N GLY A 142 -13.93 -9.13 -9.78
CA GLY A 142 -15.20 -9.23 -9.06
C GLY A 142 -15.12 -10.17 -7.84
N ARG A 143 -14.49 -11.35 -7.99
CA ARG A 143 -14.27 -12.28 -6.86
C ARG A 143 -13.31 -11.70 -5.82
N VAL A 144 -12.26 -11.03 -6.25
CA VAL A 144 -11.33 -10.34 -5.33
C VAL A 144 -12.05 -9.25 -4.53
N VAL A 145 -12.87 -8.41 -5.19
CA VAL A 145 -13.64 -7.37 -4.50
C VAL A 145 -14.65 -7.99 -3.51
N ALA A 146 -15.31 -9.09 -3.88
CA ALA A 146 -16.20 -9.80 -2.97
C ALA A 146 -15.45 -10.32 -1.72
N ALA A 147 -14.30 -10.95 -1.90
CA ALA A 147 -13.46 -11.42 -0.80
C ALA A 147 -12.96 -10.28 0.11
N LEU A 148 -12.68 -9.10 -0.44
CA LEU A 148 -12.34 -7.91 0.36
C LEU A 148 -13.52 -7.48 1.24
N GLN A 149 -14.75 -7.57 0.74
CA GLN A 149 -15.96 -7.25 1.52
C GLN A 149 -16.23 -8.30 2.62
N GLU A 150 -15.97 -9.58 2.35
CA GLU A 150 -16.04 -10.64 3.35
C GLU A 150 -15.01 -10.41 4.47
N MET A 151 -13.74 -10.20 4.13
CA MET A 151 -12.70 -9.87 5.10
C MET A 151 -13.05 -8.64 5.95
N LYS A 152 -13.63 -7.60 5.32
CA LYS A 152 -14.13 -6.43 6.04
C LYS A 152 -15.21 -6.80 7.05
N SER A 153 -16.16 -7.64 6.67
CA SER A 153 -17.24 -8.11 7.57
C SER A 153 -16.68 -8.88 8.76
N ASP A 154 -15.56 -9.57 8.58
CA ASP A 154 -14.81 -10.28 9.62
C ASP A 154 -13.91 -9.35 10.47
N GLY A 155 -14.00 -8.03 10.26
CA GLY A 155 -13.24 -7.02 10.99
C GLY A 155 -11.77 -6.92 10.54
N ILE A 156 -11.43 -7.41 9.34
CA ILE A 156 -10.10 -7.31 8.77
C ILE A 156 -10.00 -6.02 7.96
N SER A 157 -8.97 -5.22 8.22
CA SER A 157 -8.64 -4.03 7.44
C SER A 157 -7.66 -4.36 6.33
N VAL A 158 -7.99 -3.98 5.09
CA VAL A 158 -7.14 -4.24 3.92
C VAL A 158 -6.74 -2.94 3.25
N LEU A 159 -5.42 -2.71 3.10
CA LEU A 159 -4.85 -1.60 2.34
C LEU A 159 -4.40 -2.07 0.96
N LEU A 160 -5.11 -1.64 -0.07
CA LEU A 160 -4.70 -1.80 -1.46
C LEU A 160 -3.75 -0.64 -1.85
N VAL A 161 -2.60 -0.98 -2.43
CA VAL A 161 -1.60 0.00 -2.85
C VAL A 161 -1.30 -0.20 -4.33
N CYS A 162 -1.58 0.79 -5.16
CA CYS A 162 -1.31 0.68 -6.59
C CYS A 162 -0.97 2.02 -7.23
N ARG A 163 -0.24 1.98 -8.34
CA ARG A 163 -0.10 3.15 -9.20
C ARG A 163 -1.33 3.28 -10.10
N LYS A 164 -1.74 4.50 -10.37
CA LYS A 164 -2.70 4.75 -11.44
C LYS A 164 -1.94 4.72 -12.75
N LEU A 165 -2.20 3.70 -13.56
CA LEU A 165 -1.59 3.53 -14.87
C LEU A 165 -2.64 3.78 -15.96
N ASN A 166 -2.24 4.45 -17.02
CA ASN A 166 -2.99 4.46 -18.27
C ASN A 166 -2.44 3.33 -19.13
N VAL A 167 -3.20 2.26 -19.27
CA VAL A 167 -2.77 1.05 -19.97
C VAL A 167 -3.45 0.92 -21.33
N LEU A 168 -2.84 0.12 -22.20
CA LEU A 168 -3.40 -0.29 -23.48
C LEU A 168 -3.66 -1.81 -23.42
N PRO A 169 -4.79 -2.31 -23.97
CA PRO A 169 -5.89 -1.52 -24.55
C PRO A 169 -6.64 -0.68 -23.50
N LYS A 170 -7.26 0.43 -23.95
CA LYS A 170 -7.87 1.45 -23.05
C LYS A 170 -9.01 0.88 -22.18
N GLU A 171 -9.66 -0.17 -22.64
CA GLU A 171 -10.77 -0.83 -21.94
C GLU A 171 -10.32 -1.41 -20.58
N ARG A 172 -9.04 -1.76 -20.42
CA ARG A 172 -8.49 -2.24 -19.16
C ARG A 172 -8.41 -1.15 -18.08
N ASN A 173 -8.49 0.12 -18.46
CA ASN A 173 -8.48 1.22 -17.46
C ASN A 173 -9.74 1.23 -16.58
N GLU A 174 -10.84 0.60 -17.01
CA GLU A 174 -12.05 0.45 -16.20
C GLU A 174 -11.83 -0.43 -14.94
N LEU A 175 -10.83 -1.33 -14.95
CA LEU A 175 -10.50 -2.17 -13.80
C LEU A 175 -10.15 -1.30 -12.58
N PHE A 176 -9.46 -0.18 -12.81
CA PHE A 176 -9.17 0.78 -11.73
C PHE A 176 -10.45 1.40 -11.18
N THR A 177 -11.39 1.79 -12.03
CA THR A 177 -12.68 2.34 -11.62
C THR A 177 -13.51 1.31 -10.84
N THR A 178 -13.49 0.05 -11.29
CA THR A 178 -14.15 -1.07 -10.59
C THR A 178 -13.55 -1.26 -9.18
N LEU A 179 -12.21 -1.21 -9.07
CA LEU A 179 -11.55 -1.31 -7.78
C LEU A 179 -11.89 -0.13 -6.86
N GLN A 180 -11.90 1.11 -7.39
CA GLN A 180 -12.31 2.30 -6.64
C GLN A 180 -13.74 2.20 -6.09
N ALA A 181 -14.67 1.65 -6.89
CA ALA A 181 -16.05 1.46 -6.45
C ALA A 181 -16.13 0.46 -5.29
N GLY A 182 -15.31 -0.59 -5.29
CA GLY A 182 -15.30 -1.68 -4.34
C GLY A 182 -14.64 -1.40 -2.99
N VAL A 183 -14.08 -0.20 -2.74
CA VAL A 183 -13.40 0.14 -1.48
C VAL A 183 -14.13 1.24 -0.71
N ASP A 184 -13.90 1.31 0.61
CA ASP A 184 -14.57 2.29 1.48
C ASP A 184 -13.88 3.65 1.43
N THR A 185 -12.55 3.67 1.43
CA THR A 185 -11.77 4.90 1.54
C THR A 185 -10.69 4.94 0.46
N ILE A 186 -10.52 6.09 -0.18
CA ILE A 186 -9.54 6.29 -1.24
C ILE A 186 -8.66 7.47 -0.90
N TYR A 187 -7.35 7.21 -0.87
CA TYR A 187 -6.31 8.22 -0.77
C TYR A 187 -5.50 8.29 -2.04
N ARG A 188 -5.20 9.49 -2.49
CA ARG A 188 -4.28 9.75 -3.59
C ARG A 188 -3.01 10.44 -3.08
N LEU A 189 -1.86 9.84 -3.33
CA LEU A 189 -0.56 10.43 -3.06
C LEU A 189 -0.05 11.18 -4.29
N GLN A 190 0.37 12.39 -4.09
CA GLN A 190 1.07 13.21 -5.09
C GLN A 190 2.42 13.63 -4.52
N ALA A 191 3.48 13.46 -5.30
CA ALA A 191 4.81 13.94 -5.00
C ALA A 191 5.10 15.18 -5.87
N ASP A 192 5.51 16.28 -5.26
CA ASP A 192 5.98 17.48 -5.94
C ASP A 192 7.26 18.00 -5.26
N ASP A 193 7.80 19.10 -5.76
CA ASP A 193 9.04 19.72 -5.22
C ASP A 193 8.88 20.18 -3.76
N ALA A 194 7.64 20.40 -3.31
CA ALA A 194 7.33 20.77 -1.93
C ALA A 194 7.18 19.56 -1.00
N GLY A 195 7.21 18.32 -1.53
CA GLY A 195 7.14 17.09 -0.78
C GLY A 195 5.97 16.19 -1.16
N LEU A 196 5.53 15.36 -0.20
CA LEU A 196 4.44 14.41 -0.39
C LEU A 196 3.12 15.00 0.12
N LYS A 197 2.09 14.97 -0.73
CA LYS A 197 0.73 15.39 -0.40
C LYS A 197 -0.21 14.20 -0.52
N LEU A 198 -1.01 13.97 0.51
CA LEU A 198 -2.04 12.94 0.53
C LEU A 198 -3.42 13.62 0.45
N PHE A 199 -4.25 13.16 -0.48
CA PHE A 199 -5.60 13.67 -0.69
C PHE A 199 -6.61 12.56 -0.40
N LEU A 200 -7.65 12.87 0.38
CA LEU A 200 -8.81 12.01 0.55
C LEU A 200 -9.78 12.23 -0.62
N GLU A 201 -10.07 11.19 -1.40
CA GLU A 201 -11.01 11.27 -2.53
C GLU A 201 -12.35 10.58 -2.25
N LYS A 202 -12.37 9.60 -1.35
CA LYS A 202 -13.58 8.88 -0.91
C LYS A 202 -13.43 8.50 0.56
N GLY A 203 -14.50 8.60 1.34
CA GLY A 203 -14.54 8.24 2.76
C GLY A 203 -14.67 9.45 3.67
N VAL A 204 -14.57 9.21 4.97
CA VAL A 204 -14.67 10.22 6.03
C VAL A 204 -13.37 10.20 6.83
N LEU A 205 -12.85 11.39 7.16
CA LEU A 205 -11.77 11.52 8.14
C LEU A 205 -12.40 11.31 9.53
N ASP A 206 -11.88 10.36 10.30
CA ASP A 206 -12.20 10.30 11.72
C ASP A 206 -11.56 11.52 12.40
N ASP A 207 -12.39 12.43 12.93
CA ASP A 207 -12.01 13.74 13.49
C ASP A 207 -11.14 13.66 14.77
N GLY A 208 -10.54 12.53 15.07
CA GLY A 208 -9.63 12.33 16.21
C GLY A 208 -8.18 12.78 15.98
N THR A 209 -7.80 13.20 14.78
CA THR A 209 -6.45 13.66 14.46
C THR A 209 -6.40 15.19 14.42
N ASN A 210 -5.93 15.81 15.52
CA ASN A 210 -5.62 17.24 15.55
C ASN A 210 -4.59 17.58 14.47
N SER A 211 -4.94 18.51 13.59
CA SER A 211 -4.14 18.97 12.45
C SER A 211 -2.87 19.75 12.83
N ALA A 212 -2.65 20.05 14.11
CA ALA A 212 -1.60 20.95 14.58
C ALA A 212 -0.21 20.28 14.74
N ASP A 213 -0.14 18.96 15.02
CA ASP A 213 1.14 18.31 15.36
C ASP A 213 1.98 17.85 14.16
N LEU A 214 1.54 18.14 12.94
CA LEU A 214 2.02 17.42 11.75
C LEU A 214 2.98 18.21 10.88
N HIS A 215 3.06 19.53 11.06
CA HIS A 215 3.85 20.39 10.15
C HIS A 215 5.34 20.50 10.51
N GLU A 216 5.71 20.33 11.78
CA GLU A 216 7.09 20.59 12.23
C GLU A 216 8.08 19.44 12.03
N HIS A 217 7.62 18.18 11.94
CA HIS A 217 8.52 17.02 11.87
C HIS A 217 8.97 16.62 10.47
N TYR A 218 8.32 17.13 9.43
CA TYR A 218 8.52 16.69 8.04
C TYR A 218 9.76 17.30 7.38
N GLN A 219 10.14 18.52 7.76
CA GLN A 219 11.18 19.27 7.02
C GLN A 219 12.62 18.88 7.34
N ARG A 220 12.92 18.19 8.44
CA ARG A 220 14.30 17.97 8.88
C ARG A 220 14.88 16.57 8.70
N ARG A 221 14.10 15.51 8.57
CA ARG A 221 14.63 14.13 8.55
C ARG A 221 14.50 13.38 7.23
N ASP A 222 13.54 13.67 6.40
CA ASP A 222 13.31 12.87 5.18
C ASP A 222 14.17 13.30 3.97
N ARG A 223 14.80 14.47 3.97
CA ARG A 223 15.76 14.86 2.93
C ARG A 223 16.98 13.93 2.84
N LYS A 224 17.38 13.29 3.93
CA LYS A 224 18.53 12.36 3.93
C LYS A 224 18.24 10.97 3.36
N LEU A 225 16.99 10.56 3.24
CA LEU A 225 16.61 9.22 2.75
C LEU A 225 16.32 9.16 1.24
N VAL A 226 16.13 10.31 0.59
CA VAL A 226 15.87 10.38 -0.88
C VAL A 226 17.18 10.53 -1.68
N GLU A 227 18.27 10.92 -1.06
CA GLU A 227 19.55 11.21 -1.73
C GLU A 227 20.54 10.04 -1.82
N VAL A 228 20.15 8.79 -1.63
CA VAL A 228 21.01 7.67 -2.00
C VAL A 228 20.83 7.36 -3.49
N SER A 229 21.39 8.22 -4.32
CA SER A 229 21.67 7.94 -5.74
C SER A 229 22.73 6.84 -5.82
N PRO A 230 22.60 5.84 -6.71
CA PRO A 230 23.65 4.84 -6.90
C PRO A 230 24.87 5.55 -7.50
N ARG A 231 25.98 5.56 -6.79
CA ARG A 231 27.26 5.96 -7.36
C ARG A 231 27.55 5.01 -8.53
N SER A 232 27.60 5.58 -9.71
CA SER A 232 28.19 4.98 -10.89
C SER A 232 29.64 4.60 -10.59
N SER A 233 29.93 3.30 -10.53
CA SER A 233 31.28 2.80 -10.52
C SER A 233 31.87 2.95 -11.92
N GLU A 234 32.51 4.05 -12.20
CA GLU A 234 33.45 4.16 -13.31
C GLU A 234 34.60 3.19 -13.07
N ARG A 235 34.64 2.10 -13.83
CA ARG A 235 35.86 1.28 -13.99
C ARG A 235 36.79 2.04 -14.90
N ARG A 236 37.93 2.50 -14.34
CA ARG A 236 39.08 2.91 -15.14
C ARG A 236 39.71 1.66 -15.76
N PRO A 237 40.13 1.69 -17.04
CA PRO A 237 40.93 0.63 -17.63
C PRO A 237 42.40 0.81 -17.15
N GLY A 238 42.92 -0.14 -16.41
CA GLY A 238 44.31 -0.30 -16.09
C GLY A 238 45.00 -1.15 -17.13
N ALA A 239 46.04 -0.60 -17.72
CA ALA A 239 46.97 -1.28 -18.64
C ALA A 239 47.83 -2.31 -17.88
N PHE A 240 48.23 -3.30 -18.62
CA PHE A 240 49.20 -4.38 -18.69
C PHE A 240 48.56 -5.75 -18.64
#